data_759a1de261eddb43204ff50c6ac104ea
#
_entry.id   759a1de261eddb43204ff50c6ac104ea
#
_cell.length_a   1.000
_cell.length_b   1.000
_cell.length_c   1.000
_cell.angle_alpha   90.00
_cell.angle_beta   90.00
_cell.angle_gamma   90.00
#
_symmetry.space_group_name_H-M   'P 1'
#
loop_
_entity.id
_entity.type
_entity.pdbx_description
1 polymer ?
#
loop_
_entity_poly.entity_id
_entity_poly.type
_entity_poly.pdbx_seq_one_letter_code
_entity_poly.pdbx_strand_id
1 'polypeptide(L)'
;EMCIRDRNIGAYGQEVASSVESVEVWDRKDKQTKELTNQELHFGYRMSALKASMYSAPATPAVDFFPTPRYVVLSVTFALHHSATGVVGYGQLAKALGVEVGERMSTTDIRNAVLNVRASKGMLEDSHRYLTEAMRGTKKSELVAIAHNAQRTQAGNDEPDYNRHSCGSFFMNPILTKEQAAKLPEDAPRFSATLPDGTPGVKTSAAWLIDHAGFHKGYKTSENATAGLSTMHTLALTNRGGASAADIVNLAKTVQDGVERAYGIRLVPEPVVIGMSLK
;
A
#
# COMPACT_ATOMS: atom_id res chain seq x y z
N GLU A 1 6.26 -4.29 -8.65
CA GLU A 1 5.30 -3.39 -9.35
C GLU A 1 4.07 -4.13 -9.90
N MET A 2 4.19 -5.39 -10.35
CA MET A 2 3.03 -6.15 -10.86
C MET A 2 1.91 -6.31 -9.85
N CYS A 3 2.22 -6.43 -8.58
CA CYS A 3 1.23 -6.59 -7.50
C CYS A 3 0.39 -5.34 -7.19
N ILE A 4 0.75 -4.17 -7.68
CA ILE A 4 0.09 -2.90 -7.34
C ILE A 4 -1.17 -2.69 -8.19
N ARG A 5 -1.14 -3.11 -9.46
CA ARG A 5 -2.21 -2.88 -10.44
C ARG A 5 -3.33 -3.91 -10.37
N ASP A 6 -3.02 -5.12 -9.93
CA ASP A 6 -3.97 -6.22 -9.85
C ASP A 6 -4.88 -6.19 -8.60
N ARG A 7 -4.69 -5.23 -7.69
CA ARG A 7 -5.38 -5.16 -6.38
C ARG A 7 -6.28 -3.96 -6.17
N ASN A 8 -6.61 -3.19 -7.19
CA ASN A 8 -7.29 -1.93 -7.02
C ASN A 8 -6.56 -1.02 -6.02
N ILE A 9 -5.32 -0.67 -6.36
CA ILE A 9 -4.53 0.25 -5.55
C ILE A 9 -5.29 1.57 -5.35
N GLY A 10 -5.26 2.07 -4.11
CA GLY A 10 -5.91 3.32 -3.76
C GLY A 10 -5.08 4.12 -2.78
N ALA A 11 -5.01 5.43 -3.02
CA ALA A 11 -4.37 6.39 -2.14
C ALA A 11 -5.02 7.77 -2.30
N TYR A 12 -5.03 8.54 -1.22
CA TYR A 12 -5.52 9.93 -1.22
C TYR A 12 -6.93 10.13 -1.77
N GLY A 13 -7.81 9.15 -1.52
CA GLY A 13 -9.22 9.19 -1.95
C GLY A 13 -9.46 8.77 -3.39
N GLN A 14 -8.45 8.23 -4.07
CA GLN A 14 -8.59 7.68 -5.43
C GLN A 14 -8.22 6.20 -5.46
N GLU A 15 -8.86 5.46 -6.33
CA GLU A 15 -8.56 4.05 -6.62
C GLU A 15 -8.33 3.87 -8.13
N VAL A 16 -7.43 2.95 -8.49
CA VAL A 16 -7.09 2.71 -9.90
C VAL A 16 -8.30 2.25 -10.71
N ALA A 17 -9.23 1.55 -10.07
CA ALA A 17 -10.50 1.11 -10.67
C ALA A 17 -11.29 2.23 -11.36
N SER A 18 -11.21 3.47 -10.83
CA SER A 18 -11.92 4.61 -11.40
C SER A 18 -11.34 5.11 -12.72
N SER A 19 -10.15 4.67 -13.09
CA SER A 19 -9.42 5.14 -14.28
C SER A 19 -9.05 4.02 -15.24
N VAL A 20 -9.16 2.76 -14.84
CA VAL A 20 -8.90 1.62 -15.73
C VAL A 20 -10.10 1.42 -16.65
N GLU A 21 -9.86 1.41 -17.95
CA GLU A 21 -10.85 1.08 -18.99
C GLU A 21 -10.82 -0.42 -19.27
N SER A 22 -9.63 -0.96 -19.57
CA SER A 22 -9.43 -2.37 -19.83
C SER A 22 -8.01 -2.83 -19.47
N VAL A 23 -7.83 -4.14 -19.37
CA VAL A 23 -6.52 -4.78 -19.13
C VAL A 23 -6.33 -5.91 -20.13
N GLU A 24 -5.28 -5.85 -20.94
CA GLU A 24 -4.86 -6.95 -21.77
C GLU A 24 -4.07 -7.96 -20.93
N VAL A 25 -4.45 -9.22 -20.99
CA VAL A 25 -3.84 -10.30 -20.20
C VAL A 25 -3.53 -11.51 -21.07
N TRP A 26 -2.46 -12.22 -20.74
CA TRP A 26 -2.29 -13.60 -21.14
C TRP A 26 -3.02 -14.51 -20.15
N ASP A 27 -4.05 -15.21 -20.62
CA ASP A 27 -4.79 -16.20 -19.84
C ASP A 27 -4.06 -17.55 -19.90
N ARG A 28 -3.40 -17.94 -18.82
CA ARG A 28 -2.64 -19.19 -18.72
C ARG A 28 -3.52 -20.44 -18.80
N LYS A 29 -4.81 -20.34 -18.41
CA LYS A 29 -5.76 -21.45 -18.52
C LYS A 29 -6.16 -21.70 -19.95
N ASP A 30 -6.55 -20.64 -20.66
CA ASP A 30 -7.05 -20.75 -22.02
C ASP A 30 -5.94 -20.61 -23.08
N LYS A 31 -4.69 -20.30 -22.64
CA LYS A 31 -3.48 -20.16 -23.46
C LYS A 31 -3.66 -19.15 -24.62
N GLN A 32 -4.27 -18.03 -24.31
CA GLN A 32 -4.51 -16.96 -25.28
C GLN A 32 -4.47 -15.57 -24.61
N THR A 33 -4.26 -14.56 -25.41
CA THR A 33 -4.43 -13.16 -25.01
C THR A 33 -5.92 -12.81 -24.96
N LYS A 34 -6.32 -12.08 -23.91
CA LYS A 34 -7.68 -11.57 -23.72
C LYS A 34 -7.61 -10.12 -23.27
N GLU A 35 -8.61 -9.35 -23.64
CA GLU A 35 -8.89 -8.06 -23.05
C GLU A 35 -10.01 -8.21 -22.01
N LEU A 36 -9.77 -7.74 -20.78
CA LEU A 36 -10.75 -7.72 -19.70
C LEU A 36 -11.18 -6.27 -19.49
N THR A 37 -12.46 -6.02 -19.59
CA THR A 37 -13.06 -4.71 -19.31
C THR A 37 -13.02 -4.39 -17.82
N ASN A 38 -13.19 -3.13 -17.44
CA ASN A 38 -13.32 -2.70 -16.04
C ASN A 38 -14.37 -3.52 -15.28
N GLN A 39 -15.51 -3.80 -15.92
CA GLN A 39 -16.59 -4.58 -15.32
C GLN A 39 -16.17 -6.04 -15.04
N GLU A 40 -15.46 -6.69 -15.97
CA GLU A 40 -14.95 -8.07 -15.81
C GLU A 40 -13.83 -8.17 -14.80
N LEU A 41 -13.14 -7.07 -14.49
CA LEU A 41 -12.11 -7.01 -13.46
C LEU A 41 -12.69 -7.06 -12.04
N HIS A 42 -14.00 -6.85 -11.85
CA HIS A 42 -14.69 -6.96 -10.56
C HIS A 42 -13.92 -6.29 -9.42
N PHE A 43 -13.52 -5.04 -9.63
CA PHE A 43 -12.74 -4.32 -8.62
C PHE A 43 -13.50 -4.14 -7.30
N GLY A 44 -12.82 -4.44 -6.21
CA GLY A 44 -13.25 -4.19 -4.85
C GLY A 44 -12.13 -3.60 -4.02
N TYR A 45 -12.33 -3.44 -2.71
CA TYR A 45 -11.30 -2.90 -1.81
C TYR A 45 -10.06 -3.82 -1.80
N ARG A 46 -8.98 -3.37 -2.42
CA ARG A 46 -7.72 -4.13 -2.59
C ARG A 46 -7.91 -5.49 -3.24
N MET A 47 -8.90 -5.62 -4.11
CA MET A 47 -9.28 -6.86 -4.79
C MET A 47 -9.62 -6.61 -6.26
N SER A 48 -9.40 -7.62 -7.09
CA SER A 48 -9.84 -7.72 -8.48
C SER A 48 -9.96 -9.19 -8.89
N ALA A 49 -10.54 -9.46 -10.04
CA ALA A 49 -10.54 -10.80 -10.66
C ALA A 49 -9.11 -11.32 -10.89
N LEU A 50 -8.16 -10.42 -11.20
CA LEU A 50 -6.75 -10.78 -11.39
C LEU A 50 -6.16 -11.33 -10.09
N LYS A 51 -6.33 -10.60 -8.98
CA LYS A 51 -5.86 -11.03 -7.66
C LYS A 51 -6.58 -12.28 -7.17
N ALA A 52 -7.89 -12.34 -7.32
CA ALA A 52 -8.67 -13.52 -6.93
C ALA A 52 -8.17 -14.78 -7.63
N SER A 53 -7.77 -14.68 -8.90
CA SER A 53 -7.23 -15.79 -9.67
C SER A 53 -5.91 -16.37 -9.14
N MET A 54 -5.16 -15.62 -8.34
CA MET A 54 -3.90 -16.10 -7.72
C MET A 54 -4.14 -17.19 -6.69
N TYR A 55 -5.34 -17.21 -6.07
CA TYR A 55 -5.67 -18.09 -4.95
C TYR A 55 -6.66 -19.18 -5.32
N SER A 56 -7.05 -19.26 -6.59
CA SER A 56 -8.17 -20.14 -7.02
C SER A 56 -7.77 -21.59 -7.26
N ALA A 57 -6.47 -21.95 -7.24
CA ALA A 57 -6.08 -23.37 -7.39
C ALA A 57 -4.59 -23.60 -7.01
N PRO A 58 -4.30 -24.55 -6.14
CA PRO A 58 -5.24 -25.29 -5.31
C PRO A 58 -5.88 -24.39 -4.24
N ALA A 59 -7.09 -24.69 -3.84
CA ALA A 59 -7.91 -23.88 -2.94
C ALA A 59 -7.26 -23.63 -1.56
N THR A 60 -6.34 -24.47 -1.16
CA THR A 60 -5.56 -24.33 0.07
C THR A 60 -4.09 -24.36 -0.27
N PRO A 61 -3.37 -23.25 -0.09
CA PRO A 61 -1.93 -23.24 -0.28
C PRO A 61 -1.26 -24.25 0.64
N ALA A 62 -0.35 -25.06 0.11
CA ALA A 62 0.58 -25.83 0.92
C ALA A 62 1.49 -24.89 1.74
N VAL A 63 2.30 -25.44 2.62
CA VAL A 63 3.23 -24.67 3.48
C VAL A 63 4.12 -23.74 2.68
N ASP A 64 4.53 -24.14 1.47
CA ASP A 64 5.35 -23.37 0.54
C ASP A 64 4.48 -22.78 -0.58
N PHE A 65 3.58 -21.90 -0.20
CA PHE A 65 2.62 -21.33 -1.12
C PHE A 65 3.28 -20.37 -2.11
N PHE A 66 3.16 -20.73 -3.39
CA PHE A 66 3.46 -19.84 -4.50
C PHE A 66 2.14 -19.44 -5.17
N PRO A 67 1.68 -18.21 -5.03
CA PRO A 67 0.53 -17.75 -5.77
C PRO A 67 0.80 -17.94 -7.27
N THR A 68 -0.10 -18.64 -7.94
CA THR A 68 0.01 -18.92 -9.37
C THR A 68 -1.11 -18.18 -10.08
N PRO A 69 -0.88 -16.94 -10.52
CA PRO A 69 -1.91 -16.15 -11.17
C PRO A 69 -2.35 -16.81 -12.47
N ARG A 70 -3.66 -16.87 -12.71
CA ARG A 70 -4.22 -17.28 -13.99
C ARG A 70 -3.82 -16.30 -15.09
N TYR A 71 -3.85 -15.02 -14.76
CA TYR A 71 -3.62 -13.94 -15.72
C TYR A 71 -2.24 -13.31 -15.53
N VAL A 72 -1.53 -13.10 -16.64
CA VAL A 72 -0.33 -12.26 -16.70
C VAL A 72 -0.71 -10.97 -17.40
N VAL A 73 -0.63 -9.85 -16.71
CA VAL A 73 -0.96 -8.52 -17.26
C VAL A 73 0.09 -8.13 -18.29
N LEU A 74 -0.34 -7.86 -19.52
CA LEU A 74 0.50 -7.41 -20.64
C LEU A 74 0.43 -5.88 -20.77
N SER A 75 -0.78 -5.31 -20.78
CA SER A 75 -0.99 -3.86 -20.85
C SER A 75 -2.22 -3.43 -20.05
N VAL A 76 -2.27 -2.14 -19.69
CA VAL A 76 -3.41 -1.52 -19.00
C VAL A 76 -3.79 -0.25 -19.75
N THR A 77 -5.06 -0.16 -20.13
CA THR A 77 -5.64 1.04 -20.75
C THR A 77 -6.31 1.89 -19.68
N PHE A 78 -5.92 3.17 -19.58
CA PHE A 78 -6.50 4.13 -18.67
C PHE A 78 -7.34 5.15 -19.41
N ALA A 79 -8.57 5.38 -18.95
CA ALA A 79 -9.39 6.51 -19.34
C ALA A 79 -9.10 7.69 -18.39
N LEU A 80 -8.37 8.69 -18.86
CA LEU A 80 -7.99 9.86 -18.07
C LEU A 80 -8.72 11.11 -18.59
N HIS A 81 -9.22 11.91 -17.65
CA HIS A 81 -9.81 13.20 -17.97
C HIS A 81 -8.75 14.29 -18.07
N HIS A 82 -8.71 15.00 -19.17
CA HIS A 82 -7.88 16.20 -19.29
C HIS A 82 -8.56 17.35 -18.54
N SER A 83 -8.04 17.70 -17.35
CA SER A 83 -8.58 18.75 -16.51
C SER A 83 -7.46 19.45 -15.72
N ALA A 84 -7.52 20.77 -15.64
CA ALA A 84 -6.63 21.58 -14.81
C ALA A 84 -7.01 21.49 -13.31
N THR A 85 -8.18 20.96 -12.97
CA THR A 85 -8.66 20.85 -11.58
C THR A 85 -9.07 19.42 -11.25
N GLY A 86 -8.89 19.04 -9.99
CA GLY A 86 -9.32 17.74 -9.44
C GLY A 86 -10.13 17.94 -8.16
N VAL A 87 -10.80 16.87 -7.72
CA VAL A 87 -11.54 16.85 -6.45
C VAL A 87 -10.62 16.39 -5.33
N VAL A 88 -10.63 17.09 -4.19
CA VAL A 88 -9.92 16.71 -2.97
C VAL A 88 -10.76 15.65 -2.24
N GLY A 89 -10.45 14.37 -2.46
CA GLY A 89 -11.25 13.23 -1.97
C GLY A 89 -10.77 12.63 -0.64
N TYR A 90 -9.83 13.27 0.09
CA TYR A 90 -9.22 12.67 1.27
C TYR A 90 -8.96 13.69 2.37
N GLY A 91 -9.45 13.41 3.60
CA GLY A 91 -9.44 14.38 4.71
C GLY A 91 -8.04 14.91 5.08
N GLN A 92 -7.00 14.07 5.07
CA GLN A 92 -5.63 14.55 5.35
C GLN A 92 -5.12 15.49 4.26
N LEU A 93 -5.53 15.25 3.01
CA LEU A 93 -5.17 16.11 1.88
C LEU A 93 -5.94 17.44 1.95
N ALA A 94 -7.23 17.39 2.27
CA ALA A 94 -8.07 18.55 2.52
C ALA A 94 -7.46 19.44 3.61
N LYS A 95 -7.07 18.85 4.74
CA LYS A 95 -6.38 19.54 5.83
C LYS A 95 -5.07 20.19 5.39
N ALA A 96 -4.26 19.49 4.57
CA ALA A 96 -3.00 20.02 4.07
C ALA A 96 -3.17 21.18 3.08
N LEU A 97 -4.31 21.22 2.38
CA LEU A 97 -4.67 22.28 1.41
C LEU A 97 -5.49 23.40 2.05
N GLY A 98 -5.97 23.22 3.29
CA GLY A 98 -6.84 24.20 3.95
C GLY A 98 -8.25 24.31 3.35
N VAL A 99 -8.76 23.18 2.80
CA VAL A 99 -10.08 23.11 2.13
C VAL A 99 -10.92 21.96 2.71
N GLU A 100 -12.20 21.90 2.33
CA GLU A 100 -13.08 20.79 2.68
C GLU A 100 -12.95 19.61 1.70
N VAL A 101 -13.29 18.41 2.20
CA VAL A 101 -13.37 17.22 1.34
C VAL A 101 -14.51 17.40 0.32
N GLY A 102 -14.21 17.19 -0.94
CA GLY A 102 -15.13 17.40 -2.06
C GLY A 102 -14.85 18.68 -2.86
N GLU A 103 -14.07 19.61 -2.33
CA GLU A 103 -13.70 20.83 -3.06
C GLU A 103 -12.80 20.52 -4.27
N ARG A 104 -12.87 21.40 -5.26
CA ARG A 104 -12.03 21.34 -6.46
C ARG A 104 -10.85 22.30 -6.35
N MET A 105 -9.68 21.78 -6.61
CA MET A 105 -8.41 22.52 -6.60
C MET A 105 -7.62 22.28 -7.87
N SER A 106 -6.63 23.13 -8.12
CA SER A 106 -5.65 22.87 -9.17
C SER A 106 -5.02 21.49 -9.02
N THR A 107 -4.92 20.72 -10.11
CA THR A 107 -4.24 19.41 -10.09
C THR A 107 -2.78 19.52 -9.66
N THR A 108 -2.14 20.65 -9.95
CA THR A 108 -0.76 20.94 -9.51
C THR A 108 -0.69 21.10 -7.99
N ASP A 109 -1.63 21.84 -7.38
CA ASP A 109 -1.65 22.05 -5.93
C ASP A 109 -1.96 20.76 -5.19
N ILE A 110 -2.96 19.98 -5.69
CA ILE A 110 -3.27 18.65 -5.15
C ILE A 110 -2.03 17.75 -5.20
N ARG A 111 -1.32 17.68 -6.34
CA ARG A 111 -0.11 16.88 -6.49
C ARG A 111 0.98 17.31 -5.50
N ASN A 112 1.22 18.61 -5.37
CA ASN A 112 2.23 19.14 -4.45
C ASN A 112 1.86 18.83 -2.99
N ALA A 113 0.60 18.98 -2.61
CA ALA A 113 0.14 18.61 -1.28
C ALA A 113 0.31 17.11 -1.00
N VAL A 114 0.01 16.23 -1.97
CA VAL A 114 0.27 14.77 -1.86
C VAL A 114 1.76 14.52 -1.63
N LEU A 115 2.65 15.16 -2.39
CA LEU A 115 4.10 14.99 -2.23
C LEU A 115 4.57 15.47 -0.85
N ASN A 116 4.08 16.60 -0.36
CA ASN A 116 4.41 17.11 0.97
C ASN A 116 3.92 16.18 2.08
N VAL A 117 2.69 15.67 1.99
CA VAL A 117 2.15 14.69 2.94
C VAL A 117 2.95 13.40 2.92
N ARG A 118 3.39 12.93 1.75
CA ARG A 118 4.26 11.75 1.63
C ARG A 118 5.65 12.00 2.20
N ALA A 119 6.22 13.18 1.94
CA ALA A 119 7.52 13.57 2.49
C ALA A 119 7.52 13.56 4.02
N SER A 120 6.47 14.12 4.64
CA SER A 120 6.34 14.16 6.11
C SER A 120 6.21 12.77 6.76
N LYS A 121 5.95 11.73 5.96
CA LYS A 121 5.86 10.33 6.41
C LYS A 121 7.06 9.47 5.99
N GLY A 122 8.10 10.07 5.39
CA GLY A 122 9.23 9.32 4.82
C GLY A 122 8.83 8.41 3.66
N MET A 123 7.75 8.72 2.94
CA MET A 123 7.19 7.87 1.87
C MET A 123 7.52 8.35 0.46
N LEU A 124 8.40 9.29 0.31
CA LEU A 124 8.97 9.62 -1.00
C LEU A 124 10.10 8.66 -1.32
N GLU A 125 10.26 8.40 -2.61
CA GLU A 125 11.35 7.59 -3.11
C GLU A 125 12.70 8.21 -2.73
N ASP A 126 13.65 7.40 -2.27
CA ASP A 126 14.99 7.86 -1.98
C ASP A 126 15.70 8.17 -3.30
N SER A 127 16.02 9.44 -3.48
CA SER A 127 16.72 9.91 -4.67
C SER A 127 18.13 9.33 -4.81
N HIS A 128 18.79 8.93 -3.72
CA HIS A 128 20.13 8.34 -3.75
C HIS A 128 20.19 7.05 -4.56
N ARG A 129 19.10 6.26 -4.63
CA ARG A 129 19.07 5.05 -5.46
C ARG A 129 19.30 5.32 -6.95
N TYR A 130 18.97 6.52 -7.43
CA TYR A 130 19.17 6.90 -8.83
C TYR A 130 20.56 7.51 -9.10
N LEU A 131 21.31 7.79 -8.05
CA LEU A 131 22.67 8.28 -8.13
C LEU A 131 23.70 7.14 -8.13
N THR A 132 23.26 5.88 -8.04
CA THR A 132 24.14 4.72 -8.12
C THR A 132 24.71 4.58 -9.54
N GLU A 133 25.87 3.94 -9.65
CA GLU A 133 26.54 3.72 -10.93
C GLU A 133 25.66 2.97 -11.96
N ALA A 134 24.89 1.98 -11.47
CA ALA A 134 23.94 1.21 -12.30
C ALA A 134 22.81 2.05 -12.92
N MET A 135 22.51 3.21 -12.36
CA MET A 135 21.45 4.11 -12.84
C MET A 135 22.00 5.35 -13.56
N ARG A 136 23.32 5.51 -13.60
CA ARG A 136 23.99 6.65 -14.23
C ARG A 136 23.60 6.78 -15.71
N GLY A 137 23.31 8.02 -16.15
CA GLY A 137 22.92 8.29 -17.53
C GLY A 137 21.49 7.95 -17.90
N THR A 138 20.67 7.46 -16.95
CA THR A 138 19.23 7.32 -17.19
C THR A 138 18.54 8.70 -17.06
N LYS A 139 17.54 8.96 -17.90
CA LYS A 139 16.72 10.20 -17.81
C LYS A 139 16.17 10.43 -16.39
N LYS A 140 15.89 9.36 -15.66
CA LYS A 140 15.39 9.42 -14.30
C LYS A 140 16.50 9.85 -13.32
N SER A 141 17.73 9.38 -13.49
CA SER A 141 18.87 9.81 -12.67
C SER A 141 19.21 11.29 -12.86
N GLU A 142 19.09 11.82 -14.08
CA GLU A 142 19.31 13.23 -14.38
C GLU A 142 18.27 14.13 -13.70
N LEU A 143 16.97 13.77 -13.81
CA LEU A 143 15.88 14.53 -13.17
C LEU A 143 15.99 14.49 -11.64
N VAL A 144 16.39 13.36 -11.09
CA VAL A 144 16.58 13.19 -9.65
C VAL A 144 17.79 13.94 -9.16
N ALA A 145 18.89 13.96 -9.91
CA ALA A 145 20.08 14.75 -9.57
C ALA A 145 19.76 16.25 -9.47
N ILE A 146 18.93 16.76 -10.39
CA ILE A 146 18.47 18.17 -10.35
C ILE A 146 17.62 18.43 -9.09
N ALA A 147 16.65 17.55 -8.80
CA ALA A 147 15.78 17.68 -7.63
C ALA A 147 16.56 17.52 -6.31
N HIS A 148 17.54 16.61 -6.29
CA HIS A 148 18.37 16.34 -5.11
C HIS A 148 19.30 17.52 -4.79
N ASN A 149 19.90 18.14 -5.79
CA ASN A 149 20.74 19.33 -5.60
C ASN A 149 19.93 20.51 -5.01
N ALA A 150 18.64 20.60 -5.34
CA ALA A 150 17.75 21.60 -4.74
C ALA A 150 17.36 21.28 -3.27
N GLN A 151 17.38 20.00 -2.86
CA GLN A 151 17.04 19.57 -1.49
C GLN A 151 18.27 19.46 -0.56
N ARG A 152 19.46 19.25 -1.10
CA ARG A 152 20.72 19.10 -0.35
C ARG A 152 21.11 20.34 0.46
N THR A 153 20.58 21.47 0.14
CA THR A 153 20.76 22.70 0.93
C THR A 153 20.01 22.68 2.26
N GLN A 154 19.22 21.64 2.57
CA GLN A 154 18.40 21.56 3.78
C GLN A 154 18.69 20.37 4.73
N ALA A 155 19.49 19.36 4.36
CA ALA A 155 19.71 18.20 5.23
C ALA A 155 21.17 17.73 5.21
N GLY A 156 21.87 18.02 6.28
CA GLY A 156 23.29 17.66 6.51
C GLY A 156 23.53 16.24 7.04
N ASN A 157 22.80 15.20 6.59
CA ASN A 157 23.07 13.83 6.99
C ASN A 157 23.20 12.94 5.76
N ASP A 158 24.39 12.31 5.63
CA ASP A 158 24.71 11.31 4.60
C ASP A 158 24.12 9.91 4.93
N GLU A 159 23.40 9.76 6.04
CA GLU A 159 22.80 8.47 6.41
C GLU A 159 21.49 8.20 5.66
N PRO A 160 21.28 6.94 5.25
CA PRO A 160 20.04 6.54 4.58
C PRO A 160 18.81 6.75 5.48
N ASP A 161 17.78 7.41 4.97
CA ASP A 161 16.49 7.46 5.66
C ASP A 161 15.74 6.14 5.47
N TYR A 162 15.93 5.22 6.40
CA TYR A 162 15.29 3.90 6.36
C TYR A 162 13.77 3.91 6.37
N ASN A 163 13.11 5.03 6.71
CA ASN A 163 11.66 5.15 6.57
C ASN A 163 11.20 5.05 5.10
N ARG A 164 12.09 5.36 4.16
CA ARG A 164 11.86 5.23 2.72
C ARG A 164 12.00 3.80 2.19
N HIS A 165 12.60 2.91 3.00
CA HIS A 165 12.84 1.51 2.64
C HIS A 165 11.64 0.63 3.03
N SER A 166 10.45 0.98 2.54
CA SER A 166 9.20 0.26 2.75
C SER A 166 8.40 0.19 1.44
N CYS A 167 7.41 -0.69 1.40
CA CYS A 167 6.44 -0.77 0.30
C CYS A 167 5.14 0.03 0.60
N GLY A 168 5.17 0.95 1.56
CA GLY A 168 4.00 1.64 2.07
C GLY A 168 3.28 0.85 3.15
N SER A 169 1.95 0.96 3.20
CA SER A 169 1.14 0.21 4.18
C SER A 169 1.27 -1.29 3.95
N PHE A 170 1.72 -2.02 4.98
CA PHE A 170 1.91 -3.47 4.88
C PHE A 170 0.61 -4.24 5.11
N PHE A 171 -0.25 -3.77 6.01
CA PHE A 171 -1.54 -4.41 6.30
C PHE A 171 -2.70 -3.58 5.75
N MET A 172 -3.73 -4.29 5.28
CA MET A 172 -5.00 -3.68 4.89
C MET A 172 -5.77 -3.22 6.12
N ASN A 173 -6.53 -2.14 5.97
CA ASN A 173 -7.52 -1.75 6.97
C ASN A 173 -8.62 -2.83 7.03
N PRO A 174 -8.87 -3.48 8.16
CA PRO A 174 -9.87 -4.54 8.23
C PRO A 174 -11.29 -3.98 8.11
N ILE A 175 -12.13 -4.74 7.40
CA ILE A 175 -13.57 -4.50 7.37
C ILE A 175 -14.18 -5.55 8.30
N LEU A 176 -14.90 -5.10 9.31
CA LEU A 176 -15.43 -5.88 10.43
C LEU A 176 -16.95 -5.98 10.33
N THR A 177 -17.53 -7.04 10.89
CA THR A 177 -18.96 -7.04 11.16
C THR A 177 -19.30 -6.00 12.25
N LYS A 178 -20.57 -5.65 12.39
CA LYS A 178 -21.01 -4.73 13.45
C LYS A 178 -20.68 -5.25 14.85
N GLU A 179 -20.80 -6.56 15.06
CA GLU A 179 -20.51 -7.24 16.32
C GLU A 179 -19.01 -7.20 16.65
N GLN A 180 -18.14 -7.38 15.66
CA GLN A 180 -16.70 -7.22 15.83
C GLN A 180 -16.32 -5.78 16.14
N ALA A 181 -16.89 -4.84 15.38
CA ALA A 181 -16.63 -3.40 15.58
C ALA A 181 -17.11 -2.89 16.95
N ALA A 182 -18.20 -3.45 17.48
CA ALA A 182 -18.72 -3.09 18.80
C ALA A 182 -17.77 -3.47 19.95
N LYS A 183 -16.87 -4.43 19.75
CA LYS A 183 -15.87 -4.85 20.75
C LYS A 183 -14.63 -3.95 20.78
N LEU A 184 -14.46 -3.08 19.80
CA LEU A 184 -13.33 -2.14 19.77
C LEU A 184 -13.57 -0.99 20.76
N PRO A 185 -12.47 -0.41 21.32
CA PRO A 185 -12.54 0.80 22.13
C PRO A 185 -13.28 1.94 21.41
N GLU A 186 -13.89 2.84 22.17
CA GLU A 186 -14.73 3.92 21.62
C GLU A 186 -13.96 4.85 20.66
N ASP A 187 -12.70 5.11 20.95
CA ASP A 187 -11.79 5.97 20.19
C ASP A 187 -11.22 5.30 18.93
N ALA A 188 -11.46 3.99 18.71
CA ALA A 188 -11.06 3.33 17.48
C ALA A 188 -11.80 3.94 16.27
N PRO A 189 -11.07 4.30 15.20
CA PRO A 189 -11.69 4.88 14.01
C PRO A 189 -12.70 3.92 13.36
N ARG A 190 -13.85 4.44 12.97
CA ARG A 190 -14.93 3.68 12.32
C ARG A 190 -15.41 4.40 11.07
N PHE A 191 -15.43 3.67 9.96
CA PHE A 191 -15.88 4.16 8.68
C PHE A 191 -16.88 3.17 8.08
N SER A 192 -17.92 3.64 7.44
CA SER A 192 -18.86 2.79 6.70
C SER A 192 -18.11 2.02 5.61
N ALA A 193 -18.40 0.73 5.48
CA ALA A 193 -17.81 -0.14 4.46
C ALA A 193 -18.78 -1.28 4.12
N THR A 194 -18.46 -2.04 3.07
CA THR A 194 -19.21 -3.23 2.66
C THR A 194 -18.31 -4.44 2.85
N LEU A 195 -18.83 -5.48 3.48
CA LEU A 195 -18.17 -6.78 3.62
C LEU A 195 -18.11 -7.50 2.26
N PRO A 196 -17.24 -8.52 2.08
CA PRO A 196 -17.12 -9.27 0.83
C PRO A 196 -18.42 -9.97 0.38
N ASP A 197 -19.34 -10.25 1.30
CA ASP A 197 -20.66 -10.83 1.03
C ASP A 197 -21.71 -9.77 0.63
N GLY A 198 -21.34 -8.50 0.52
CA GLY A 198 -22.22 -7.41 0.17
C GLY A 198 -22.97 -6.79 1.36
N THR A 199 -22.85 -7.31 2.57
CA THR A 199 -23.52 -6.78 3.76
C THR A 199 -22.81 -5.53 4.32
N PRO A 200 -23.53 -4.63 5.02
CA PRO A 200 -22.93 -3.47 5.67
C PRO A 200 -21.95 -3.87 6.77
N GLY A 201 -20.73 -3.32 6.71
CA GLY A 201 -19.66 -3.53 7.65
C GLY A 201 -19.05 -2.22 8.15
N VAL A 202 -18.06 -2.31 9.01
CA VAL A 202 -17.31 -1.19 9.57
C VAL A 202 -15.83 -1.37 9.26
N LYS A 203 -15.24 -0.46 8.52
CA LYS A 203 -13.79 -0.42 8.31
C LYS A 203 -13.13 0.34 9.45
N THR A 204 -12.07 -0.23 10.02
CA THR A 204 -11.24 0.43 11.03
C THR A 204 -9.80 0.60 10.55
N SER A 205 -8.99 1.35 11.30
CA SER A 205 -7.61 1.65 10.95
C SER A 205 -6.66 0.57 11.46
N ALA A 206 -6.00 -0.13 10.55
CA ALA A 206 -4.92 -1.07 10.92
C ALA A 206 -3.76 -0.35 11.64
N ALA A 207 -3.44 0.89 11.25
CA ALA A 207 -2.41 1.68 11.92
C ALA A 207 -2.78 1.97 13.39
N TRP A 208 -4.05 2.27 13.66
CA TRP A 208 -4.56 2.47 15.02
C TRP A 208 -4.46 1.18 15.84
N LEU A 209 -4.94 0.06 15.28
CA LEU A 209 -4.88 -1.25 15.94
C LEU A 209 -3.44 -1.66 16.28
N ILE A 210 -2.49 -1.45 15.38
CA ILE A 210 -1.08 -1.77 15.57
C ILE A 210 -0.51 -0.92 16.71
N ASP A 211 -0.72 0.39 16.66
CA ASP A 211 -0.21 1.32 17.67
C ASP A 211 -0.76 1.02 19.07
N HIS A 212 -2.08 0.79 19.18
CA HIS A 212 -2.74 0.50 20.45
C HIS A 212 -2.58 -0.95 20.93
N ALA A 213 -2.06 -1.85 20.09
CA ALA A 213 -1.59 -3.17 20.52
C ALA A 213 -0.15 -3.14 21.07
N GLY A 214 0.46 -1.94 21.21
CA GLY A 214 1.80 -1.75 21.77
C GLY A 214 2.93 -1.71 20.73
N PHE A 215 2.61 -1.73 19.44
CA PHE A 215 3.60 -1.64 18.35
C PHE A 215 3.70 -0.20 17.85
N HIS A 216 4.37 0.65 18.63
CA HIS A 216 4.54 2.06 18.32
C HIS A 216 5.51 2.29 17.17
N LYS A 217 5.53 3.51 16.66
CA LYS A 217 6.49 3.95 15.65
C LYS A 217 7.92 3.60 16.05
N GLY A 218 8.67 3.02 15.12
CA GLY A 218 10.04 2.60 15.35
C GLY A 218 10.20 1.25 16.08
N TYR A 219 9.09 0.55 16.39
CA TYR A 219 9.15 -0.76 17.03
C TYR A 219 10.04 -1.73 16.24
N LYS A 220 10.84 -2.50 16.97
CA LYS A 220 11.67 -3.61 16.47
C LYS A 220 11.48 -4.83 17.38
N THR A 221 11.63 -6.02 16.83
CA THR A 221 11.53 -7.28 17.60
C THR A 221 12.68 -7.48 18.56
N SER A 222 13.83 -6.84 18.31
CA SER A 222 14.98 -6.73 19.21
C SER A 222 15.76 -5.45 18.89
N GLU A 223 16.66 -5.05 19.77
CA GLU A 223 17.48 -3.84 19.58
C GLU A 223 18.29 -3.87 18.27
N ASN A 224 18.85 -5.03 17.94
CA ASN A 224 19.68 -5.23 16.75
C ASN A 224 18.90 -5.70 15.51
N ALA A 225 17.55 -5.72 15.57
CA ALA A 225 16.76 -6.15 14.43
C ALA A 225 16.95 -5.21 13.23
N THR A 226 17.17 -5.80 12.06
CA THR A 226 17.33 -5.12 10.77
C THR A 226 16.02 -4.76 10.11
N ALA A 227 14.89 -5.28 10.63
CA ALA A 227 13.53 -4.90 10.25
C ALA A 227 12.85 -4.17 11.42
N GLY A 228 12.00 -3.18 11.11
CA GLY A 228 11.26 -2.43 12.14
C GLY A 228 10.09 -1.66 11.53
N LEU A 229 9.17 -1.21 12.37
CA LEU A 229 8.16 -0.25 11.95
C LEU A 229 8.81 1.10 11.65
N SER A 230 8.27 1.82 10.68
CA SER A 230 8.70 3.19 10.39
C SER A 230 8.58 4.06 11.64
N THR A 231 9.55 4.95 11.86
CA THR A 231 9.48 5.96 12.92
C THR A 231 8.44 7.05 12.65
N MET A 232 7.89 7.08 11.44
CA MET A 232 6.91 8.07 11.00
C MET A 232 5.51 7.49 10.80
N HIS A 233 5.40 6.16 10.55
CA HIS A 233 4.13 5.52 10.24
C HIS A 233 4.09 4.05 10.69
N THR A 234 3.26 3.71 11.67
CA THR A 234 3.16 2.37 12.27
C THR A 234 2.76 1.28 11.27
N LEU A 235 2.10 1.63 10.16
CA LEU A 235 1.64 0.67 9.14
C LEU A 235 2.74 0.27 8.14
N ALA A 236 3.88 0.96 8.14
CA ALA A 236 4.98 0.70 7.22
C ALA A 236 6.07 -0.14 7.90
N LEU A 237 6.31 -1.33 7.36
CA LEU A 237 7.45 -2.17 7.73
C LEU A 237 8.65 -1.75 6.89
N THR A 238 9.78 -1.48 7.53
CA THR A 238 10.98 -0.94 6.89
C THR A 238 12.17 -1.90 7.01
N ASN A 239 12.95 -1.97 5.93
CA ASN A 239 14.28 -2.56 5.95
C ASN A 239 15.28 -1.49 6.45
N ARG A 240 15.87 -1.71 7.61
CA ARG A 240 16.79 -0.78 8.27
C ARG A 240 18.26 -1.07 7.96
N GLY A 241 18.51 -1.66 6.80
CA GLY A 241 19.83 -2.07 6.34
C GLY A 241 20.07 -3.56 6.57
N GLY A 242 20.15 -4.32 5.49
CA GLY A 242 20.49 -5.75 5.53
C GLY A 242 19.36 -6.69 5.98
N ALA A 243 18.11 -6.25 6.13
CA ALA A 243 17.00 -7.14 6.45
C ALA A 243 16.73 -8.13 5.32
N SER A 244 16.61 -9.40 5.68
CA SER A 244 16.11 -10.46 4.81
C SER A 244 14.58 -10.44 4.71
N ALA A 245 14.02 -11.17 3.75
CA ALA A 245 12.58 -11.39 3.68
C ALA A 245 12.05 -12.09 4.94
N ALA A 246 12.84 -12.98 5.55
CA ALA A 246 12.49 -13.65 6.79
C ALA A 246 12.36 -12.67 7.96
N ASP A 247 13.22 -11.65 8.06
CA ASP A 247 13.15 -10.63 9.10
C ASP A 247 11.86 -9.80 8.97
N ILE A 248 11.49 -9.43 7.73
CA ILE A 248 10.24 -8.71 7.47
C ILE A 248 9.03 -9.57 7.81
N VAL A 249 9.02 -10.86 7.43
CA VAL A 249 7.93 -11.80 7.75
C VAL A 249 7.83 -12.00 9.26
N ASN A 250 8.94 -12.15 9.98
CA ASN A 250 8.94 -12.29 11.43
C ASN A 250 8.36 -11.05 12.12
N LEU A 251 8.76 -9.86 11.70
CA LEU A 251 8.17 -8.60 12.20
C LEU A 251 6.67 -8.53 11.90
N ALA A 252 6.26 -8.88 10.68
CA ALA A 252 4.86 -8.88 10.28
C ALA A 252 4.01 -9.85 11.11
N LYS A 253 4.51 -11.07 11.37
CA LYS A 253 3.86 -12.05 12.25
C LYS A 253 3.74 -11.54 13.68
N THR A 254 4.81 -11.00 14.22
CA THR A 254 4.83 -10.43 15.59
C THR A 254 3.73 -9.38 15.76
N VAL A 255 3.61 -8.45 14.81
CA VAL A 255 2.56 -7.42 14.80
C VAL A 255 1.17 -8.03 14.63
N GLN A 256 1.00 -8.96 13.68
CA GLN A 256 -0.26 -9.63 13.39
C GLN A 256 -0.79 -10.39 14.61
N ASP A 257 0.07 -11.19 15.25
CA ASP A 257 -0.27 -11.98 16.44
C ASP A 257 -0.56 -11.09 17.66
N GLY A 258 0.14 -9.96 17.78
CA GLY A 258 -0.12 -8.99 18.84
C GLY A 258 -1.47 -8.30 18.70
N VAL A 259 -1.82 -7.86 17.49
CA VAL A 259 -3.13 -7.26 17.22
C VAL A 259 -4.26 -8.28 17.40
N GLU A 260 -4.05 -9.52 16.96
CA GLU A 260 -5.04 -10.59 17.14
C GLU A 260 -5.27 -10.92 18.62
N ARG A 261 -4.22 -10.95 19.44
CA ARG A 261 -4.35 -11.13 20.91
C ARG A 261 -5.09 -9.96 21.57
N ALA A 262 -4.83 -8.73 21.13
CA ALA A 262 -5.43 -7.55 21.74
C ALA A 262 -6.90 -7.35 21.36
N TYR A 263 -7.26 -7.65 20.11
CA TYR A 263 -8.57 -7.26 19.55
C TYR A 263 -9.34 -8.42 18.90
N GLY A 264 -8.76 -9.63 18.81
CA GLY A 264 -9.38 -10.74 18.07
C GLY A 264 -9.44 -10.51 16.56
N ILE A 265 -8.62 -9.58 16.03
CA ILE A 265 -8.60 -9.20 14.62
C ILE A 265 -7.26 -9.60 14.02
N ARG A 266 -7.28 -10.56 13.08
CA ARG A 266 -6.09 -10.91 12.32
C ARG A 266 -5.92 -9.98 11.13
N LEU A 267 -4.86 -9.20 11.12
CA LEU A 267 -4.54 -8.28 10.02
C LEU A 267 -4.16 -9.06 8.76
N VAL A 268 -4.60 -8.57 7.61
CA VAL A 268 -4.30 -9.19 6.31
C VAL A 268 -3.23 -8.36 5.61
N PRO A 269 -2.11 -8.98 5.17
CA PRO A 269 -1.07 -8.26 4.45
C PRO A 269 -1.57 -7.79 3.09
N GLU A 270 -1.18 -6.59 2.69
CA GLU A 270 -1.41 -6.10 1.33
C GLU A 270 -0.40 -6.71 0.33
N PRO A 271 0.88 -6.87 0.63
CA PRO A 271 1.83 -7.58 -0.23
C PRO A 271 1.47 -9.05 -0.42
N VAL A 272 1.71 -9.58 -1.62
CA VAL A 272 1.68 -11.03 -1.87
C VAL A 272 2.99 -11.63 -1.38
N VAL A 273 2.88 -12.62 -0.51
CA VAL A 273 4.04 -13.33 0.04
C VAL A 273 4.32 -14.56 -0.85
N ILE A 274 5.55 -14.69 -1.33
CA ILE A 274 5.99 -15.77 -2.22
C ILE A 274 7.06 -16.58 -1.53
N GLY A 275 6.89 -17.92 -1.47
CA GLY A 275 7.85 -18.85 -0.87
C GLY A 275 7.93 -18.80 0.65
N MET A 276 7.03 -18.07 1.30
CA MET A 276 6.95 -17.94 2.76
C MET A 276 5.49 -17.85 3.19
N SER A 277 5.21 -18.10 4.47
CA SER A 277 3.85 -18.00 5.03
C SER A 277 3.79 -16.98 6.16
N LEU A 278 2.70 -16.21 6.19
CA LEU A 278 2.29 -15.38 7.33
C LEU A 278 1.22 -16.06 8.20
N LYS A 279 0.94 -17.33 7.92
CA LYS A 279 0.06 -18.16 8.76
C LYS A 279 0.83 -18.80 9.90
#